data_85640ae126106df25fd0e52481dbbbda
#
_entry.id   85640ae126106df25fd0e52481dbbbda
#
_cell.length_a   1.000
_cell.length_b   1.000
_cell.length_c   1.000
_cell.angle_alpha   90.00
_cell.angle_beta   90.00
_cell.angle_gamma   90.00
#
_symmetry.space_group_name_H-M   'P 1'
#
loop_
_entity.id
_entity.type
_entity.pdbx_description
1 polymer ?
#
loop_
_entity_poly.entity_id
_entity_poly.type
_entity_poly.pdbx_seq_one_letter_code
_entity_poly.pdbx_strand_id
1 'polypeptide(L)'
;GVTLKDFAILDAKGDALKVIGAKGINMINLRTEWTGGPKSTNGAYGFYPVESEDVLIDGCVAIGASDAGIYVGQSKNIIVRNSIAQYNVAGIEIENSYYADVYDNLASHNTGGILIFDLPDLPQQGGHHIRVFDNESINNDTDNFAPEGNIVGEVPRGTGIIIMANSNVEVFNNLMSGNGTVNLSIVSYSDETDDPNYYPHPRGIQVHNNTYGPSGFDPDVGTGDLAKALFEISDGNMPDIFWDGVVPMSQMLFGQPKDEKLVMVEGEEVSFLTISPIKYMLGISSPIRTDKNEFKGVINPLEPINIEGI
;
A
#
# COMPACT_ATOMS: atom_id res chain seq x y z
N GLY A 1 -9.00 -21.76 -16.18
CA GLY A 1 -9.15 -21.12 -14.87
C GLY A 1 -9.68 -22.06 -13.81
N VAL A 2 -9.52 -21.67 -12.56
CA VAL A 2 -10.01 -22.41 -11.38
C VAL A 2 -10.84 -21.45 -10.53
N THR A 3 -12.00 -21.91 -10.06
CA THR A 3 -12.82 -21.15 -9.10
C THR A 3 -12.85 -21.90 -7.76
N LEU A 4 -12.43 -21.23 -6.71
CA LEU A 4 -12.52 -21.64 -5.32
C LEU A 4 -13.64 -20.82 -4.67
N LYS A 5 -14.60 -21.47 -4.03
CA LYS A 5 -15.80 -20.77 -3.57
C LYS A 5 -16.42 -21.37 -2.30
N ASP A 6 -16.94 -20.49 -1.43
CA ASP A 6 -17.84 -20.84 -0.33
C ASP A 6 -17.24 -21.81 0.70
N PHE A 7 -15.99 -21.58 1.16
CA PHE A 7 -15.39 -22.33 2.27
C PHE A 7 -14.48 -21.47 3.15
N ALA A 8 -14.09 -22.00 4.30
CA ALA A 8 -13.17 -21.37 5.22
C ALA A 8 -11.95 -22.25 5.51
N ILE A 9 -10.81 -21.61 5.73
CA ILE A 9 -9.57 -22.20 6.22
C ILE A 9 -9.26 -21.53 7.56
N LEU A 10 -9.24 -22.30 8.62
CA LEU A 10 -8.99 -21.81 9.97
C LEU A 10 -7.69 -22.37 10.51
N ASP A 11 -6.93 -21.53 11.21
CA ASP A 11 -5.71 -21.90 11.95
C ASP A 11 -4.70 -22.69 11.11
N ALA A 12 -4.48 -22.25 9.87
CA ALA A 12 -3.47 -22.82 9.00
C ALA A 12 -2.07 -22.72 9.63
N LYS A 13 -1.23 -23.74 9.45
CA LYS A 13 0.15 -23.76 9.99
C LYS A 13 1.14 -22.90 9.20
N GLY A 14 0.79 -22.56 7.98
CA GLY A 14 1.54 -21.69 7.07
C GLY A 14 0.57 -20.81 6.32
N ASP A 15 0.85 -20.47 5.05
CA ASP A 15 -0.08 -19.73 4.21
C ASP A 15 -1.42 -20.48 4.11
N ALA A 16 -2.53 -19.77 4.32
CA ALA A 16 -3.81 -20.44 4.37
C ALA A 16 -4.26 -20.91 2.98
N LEU A 17 -4.19 -20.05 1.98
CA LEU A 17 -4.53 -20.39 0.59
C LEU A 17 -3.47 -19.87 -0.37
N LYS A 18 -2.56 -20.75 -0.80
CA LYS A 18 -1.47 -20.43 -1.71
C LYS A 18 -1.73 -20.93 -3.13
N VAL A 19 -1.55 -20.06 -4.12
CA VAL A 19 -1.67 -20.38 -5.55
C VAL A 19 -0.47 -19.79 -6.28
N ILE A 20 0.26 -20.61 -7.04
CA ILE A 20 1.47 -20.19 -7.77
C ILE A 20 1.29 -20.48 -9.26
N GLY A 21 1.61 -19.50 -10.11
CA GLY A 21 1.69 -19.69 -11.55
C GLY A 21 0.35 -20.01 -12.22
N ALA A 22 -0.76 -19.58 -11.64
CA ALA A 22 -2.09 -19.86 -12.20
C ALA A 22 -2.45 -18.83 -13.28
N LYS A 23 -3.26 -19.27 -14.25
CA LYS A 23 -3.96 -18.40 -15.17
C LYS A 23 -5.46 -18.56 -15.02
N GLY A 24 -6.14 -17.46 -14.62
CA GLY A 24 -7.58 -17.45 -14.33
C GLY A 24 -7.88 -18.14 -13.00
N ILE A 25 -7.60 -17.47 -11.87
CA ILE A 25 -7.95 -17.93 -10.52
C ILE A 25 -9.02 -17.02 -9.93
N ASN A 26 -10.16 -17.61 -9.57
CA ASN A 26 -11.25 -16.92 -8.88
C ASN A 26 -11.37 -17.43 -7.45
N MET A 27 -11.21 -16.55 -6.48
CA MET A 27 -11.42 -16.79 -5.05
C MET A 27 -12.67 -16.01 -4.64
N ILE A 28 -13.78 -16.72 -4.37
CA ILE A 28 -15.08 -16.09 -4.17
C ILE A 28 -15.68 -16.53 -2.85
N ASN A 29 -16.08 -15.57 -2.00
CA ASN A 29 -16.73 -15.83 -0.72
C ASN A 29 -15.96 -16.84 0.14
N LEU A 30 -14.65 -16.62 0.29
CA LEU A 30 -13.75 -17.45 1.10
C LEU A 30 -13.43 -16.74 2.41
N ARG A 31 -13.05 -17.52 3.41
CA ARG A 31 -12.55 -17.00 4.69
C ARG A 31 -11.24 -17.68 5.06
N THR A 32 -10.25 -16.89 5.45
CA THR A 32 -9.02 -17.36 6.10
C THR A 32 -8.91 -16.67 7.45
N GLU A 33 -8.64 -17.43 8.52
CA GLU A 33 -8.59 -16.87 9.86
C GLU A 33 -7.69 -17.65 10.79
N TRP A 34 -6.90 -16.94 11.58
CA TRP A 34 -6.21 -17.45 12.76
C TRP A 34 -7.03 -17.06 14.00
N THR A 35 -7.80 -18.00 14.54
CA THR A 35 -8.79 -17.74 15.60
C THR A 35 -8.17 -17.34 16.93
N GLY A 36 -6.87 -17.56 17.10
CA GLY A 36 -6.10 -17.14 18.27
C GLY A 36 -5.73 -15.66 18.30
N GLY A 37 -6.16 -14.87 17.29
CA GLY A 37 -5.83 -13.46 17.11
C GLY A 37 -4.43 -13.21 16.55
N PRO A 38 -3.98 -11.94 16.44
CA PRO A 38 -2.70 -11.53 15.90
C PRO A 38 -1.52 -12.14 16.66
N LYS A 39 -0.63 -12.84 15.94
CA LYS A 39 0.61 -13.44 16.50
C LYS A 39 1.63 -13.64 15.40
N SER A 40 2.90 -13.38 15.69
CA SER A 40 4.02 -13.64 14.77
C SER A 40 4.17 -15.12 14.37
N THR A 41 3.55 -16.02 15.10
CA THR A 41 3.54 -17.46 14.79
C THR A 41 2.40 -17.90 13.88
N ASN A 42 1.50 -17.00 13.51
CA ASN A 42 0.49 -17.28 12.50
C ASN A 42 1.15 -17.48 11.13
N GLY A 43 0.44 -18.08 10.18
CA GLY A 43 0.92 -18.12 8.82
C GLY A 43 1.04 -16.73 8.21
N ALA A 44 1.93 -16.56 7.25
CA ALA A 44 2.23 -15.26 6.66
C ALA A 44 1.02 -14.71 5.89
N TYR A 45 0.39 -15.51 5.05
CA TYR A 45 -0.62 -15.03 4.12
C TYR A 45 -1.97 -15.74 4.28
N GLY A 46 -3.03 -14.94 4.28
CA GLY A 46 -4.39 -15.48 4.18
C GLY A 46 -4.70 -15.96 2.77
N PHE A 47 -4.76 -15.07 1.81
CA PHE A 47 -4.84 -15.36 0.37
C PHE A 47 -3.53 -15.00 -0.29
N TYR A 48 -2.92 -15.95 -1.02
CA TYR A 48 -1.57 -15.80 -1.56
C TYR A 48 -1.48 -16.28 -3.03
N PRO A 49 -2.15 -15.62 -3.98
CA PRO A 49 -1.83 -15.81 -5.39
C PRO A 49 -0.52 -15.07 -5.73
N VAL A 50 0.42 -15.80 -6.33
CA VAL A 50 1.72 -15.29 -6.76
C VAL A 50 2.09 -15.80 -8.15
N GLU A 51 2.84 -15.00 -8.94
CA GLU A 51 3.22 -15.33 -10.31
C GLU A 51 2.01 -15.72 -11.20
N SER A 52 0.85 -15.11 -10.95
CA SER A 52 -0.42 -15.50 -11.52
C SER A 52 -0.98 -14.44 -12.46
N GLU A 53 -1.87 -14.83 -13.37
CA GLU A 53 -2.54 -13.97 -14.34
C GLU A 53 -4.05 -14.14 -14.24
N ASP A 54 -4.82 -13.06 -14.43
CA ASP A 54 -6.27 -13.04 -14.34
C ASP A 54 -6.75 -13.53 -12.96
N VAL A 55 -6.43 -12.74 -11.92
CA VAL A 55 -6.70 -13.03 -10.51
C VAL A 55 -7.93 -12.26 -10.04
N LEU A 56 -8.96 -12.96 -9.58
CA LEU A 56 -10.11 -12.38 -8.89
C LEU A 56 -10.15 -12.83 -7.44
N ILE A 57 -10.23 -11.86 -6.51
CA ILE A 57 -10.56 -12.07 -5.10
C ILE A 57 -11.81 -11.23 -4.81
N ASP A 58 -12.96 -11.88 -4.57
CA ASP A 58 -14.25 -11.23 -4.44
C ASP A 58 -15.04 -11.75 -3.23
N GLY A 59 -15.45 -10.85 -2.34
CA GLY A 59 -16.24 -11.19 -1.16
C GLY A 59 -15.49 -12.05 -0.13
N CYS A 60 -14.15 -11.95 -0.09
CA CYS A 60 -13.32 -12.75 0.78
C CYS A 60 -13.06 -12.06 2.13
N VAL A 61 -12.75 -12.87 3.16
CA VAL A 61 -12.42 -12.39 4.51
C VAL A 61 -11.07 -12.95 4.94
N ALA A 62 -10.13 -12.11 5.34
CA ALA A 62 -8.80 -12.49 5.82
C ALA A 62 -8.51 -11.90 7.20
N ILE A 63 -8.21 -12.77 8.18
CA ILE A 63 -8.03 -12.34 9.58
C ILE A 63 -6.79 -12.98 10.20
N GLY A 64 -5.91 -12.16 10.77
CA GLY A 64 -4.84 -12.59 11.67
C GLY A 64 -3.57 -13.09 10.99
N ALA A 65 -3.34 -12.80 9.70
CA ALA A 65 -2.12 -13.15 9.00
C ALA A 65 -0.92 -12.34 9.54
N SER A 66 0.23 -13.01 9.71
CA SER A 66 1.43 -12.36 10.27
C SER A 66 2.25 -11.56 9.26
N ASP A 67 1.78 -11.51 8.03
CA ASP A 67 2.30 -10.68 6.94
C ASP A 67 1.11 -9.99 6.27
N ALA A 68 0.45 -10.57 5.28
CA ALA A 68 -0.70 -9.96 4.65
C ALA A 68 -1.96 -10.84 4.65
N GLY A 69 -3.11 -10.23 4.98
CA GLY A 69 -4.41 -10.91 4.90
C GLY A 69 -4.74 -11.31 3.46
N ILE A 70 -4.68 -10.37 2.55
CA ILE A 70 -4.82 -10.59 1.11
C ILE A 70 -3.55 -10.09 0.44
N TYR A 71 -2.74 -11.00 -0.08
CA TYR A 71 -1.53 -10.71 -0.82
C TYR A 71 -1.69 -11.14 -2.28
N VAL A 72 -1.31 -10.27 -3.21
CA VAL A 72 -1.17 -10.63 -4.62
C VAL A 72 0.18 -10.15 -5.11
N GLY A 73 1.09 -11.06 -5.36
CA GLY A 73 2.46 -10.74 -5.74
C GLY A 73 2.86 -11.23 -7.12
N GLN A 74 3.71 -10.44 -7.81
CA GLN A 74 4.34 -10.80 -9.08
C GLN A 74 3.33 -11.31 -10.12
N SER A 75 2.14 -10.71 -10.09
CA SER A 75 0.98 -11.13 -10.86
C SER A 75 0.49 -10.02 -11.78
N LYS A 76 -0.49 -10.31 -12.64
CA LYS A 76 -1.07 -9.32 -13.56
C LYS A 76 -2.55 -9.55 -13.82
N ASN A 77 -3.27 -8.50 -14.22
CA ASN A 77 -4.72 -8.48 -14.41
C ASN A 77 -5.43 -8.94 -13.13
N ILE A 78 -5.46 -8.07 -12.13
CA ILE A 78 -5.87 -8.40 -10.78
C ILE A 78 -7.10 -7.59 -10.42
N ILE A 79 -8.08 -8.24 -9.79
CA ILE A 79 -9.22 -7.59 -9.16
C ILE A 79 -9.35 -8.10 -7.73
N VAL A 80 -9.26 -7.19 -6.75
CA VAL A 80 -9.55 -7.45 -5.33
C VAL A 80 -10.71 -6.55 -4.93
N ARG A 81 -11.86 -7.14 -4.62
CA ARG A 81 -13.07 -6.36 -4.32
C ARG A 81 -13.98 -6.98 -3.28
N ASN A 82 -14.89 -6.16 -2.73
CA ASN A 82 -15.93 -6.59 -1.78
C ASN A 82 -15.39 -7.42 -0.60
N SER A 83 -14.12 -7.26 -0.27
CA SER A 83 -13.41 -8.13 0.66
C SER A 83 -13.08 -7.41 1.97
N ILE A 84 -12.86 -8.18 3.03
CA ILE A 84 -12.58 -7.69 4.37
C ILE A 84 -11.23 -8.24 4.83
N ALA A 85 -10.31 -7.35 5.20
CA ALA A 85 -9.02 -7.71 5.79
C ALA A 85 -8.87 -7.04 7.15
N GLN A 86 -8.77 -7.86 8.22
CA GLN A 86 -8.76 -7.36 9.59
C GLN A 86 -7.73 -8.08 10.46
N TYR A 87 -7.12 -7.35 11.39
CA TYR A 87 -6.18 -7.89 12.38
C TYR A 87 -4.97 -8.59 11.74
N ASN A 88 -4.55 -8.16 10.55
CA ASN A 88 -3.33 -8.61 9.89
C ASN A 88 -2.20 -7.58 10.09
N VAL A 89 -0.99 -7.89 9.69
CA VAL A 89 0.04 -6.85 9.57
C VAL A 89 -0.31 -5.97 8.37
N ALA A 90 -0.26 -6.47 7.16
CA ALA A 90 -0.85 -5.79 6.01
C ALA A 90 -2.29 -6.31 5.78
N GLY A 91 -3.25 -5.41 5.62
CA GLY A 91 -4.62 -5.83 5.28
C GLY A 91 -4.68 -6.41 3.87
N ILE A 92 -4.42 -5.57 2.88
CA ILE A 92 -4.35 -5.94 1.45
C ILE A 92 -3.00 -5.48 0.92
N GLU A 93 -2.28 -6.35 0.23
CA GLU A 93 -0.99 -6.05 -0.37
C GLU A 93 -0.94 -6.46 -1.83
N ILE A 94 -0.58 -5.51 -2.69
CA ILE A 94 -0.29 -5.73 -4.11
C ILE A 94 1.20 -5.45 -4.31
N GLU A 95 1.97 -6.51 -4.54
CA GLU A 95 3.42 -6.42 -4.60
C GLU A 95 3.95 -6.81 -5.99
N ASN A 96 4.87 -5.99 -6.54
CA ASN A 96 5.54 -6.27 -7.81
C ASN A 96 4.57 -6.72 -8.93
N SER A 97 3.39 -6.13 -8.98
CA SER A 97 2.28 -6.60 -9.82
C SER A 97 1.86 -5.55 -10.84
N TYR A 98 1.22 -5.99 -11.91
CA TYR A 98 0.83 -5.15 -13.04
C TYR A 98 -0.68 -5.19 -13.25
N TYR A 99 -1.30 -4.03 -13.48
CA TYR A 99 -2.70 -3.92 -13.82
C TYR A 99 -3.61 -4.51 -12.74
N ALA A 100 -3.83 -3.76 -11.67
CA ALA A 100 -4.70 -4.17 -10.57
C ALA A 100 -5.78 -3.14 -10.26
N ASP A 101 -6.99 -3.61 -9.98
CA ASP A 101 -8.09 -2.86 -9.38
C ASP A 101 -8.35 -3.38 -7.97
N VAL A 102 -8.20 -2.50 -6.97
CA VAL A 102 -8.48 -2.79 -5.55
C VAL A 102 -9.60 -1.86 -5.11
N TYR A 103 -10.82 -2.39 -4.94
CA TYR A 103 -11.98 -1.53 -4.68
C TYR A 103 -13.11 -2.19 -3.87
N ASP A 104 -13.96 -1.37 -3.26
CA ASP A 104 -15.06 -1.82 -2.41
C ASP A 104 -14.61 -2.76 -1.28
N ASN A 105 -13.39 -2.56 -0.74
CA ASN A 105 -12.85 -3.38 0.34
C ASN A 105 -12.86 -2.62 1.66
N LEU A 106 -12.94 -3.38 2.76
CA LEU A 106 -12.70 -2.91 4.11
C LEU A 106 -11.36 -3.44 4.62
N ALA A 107 -10.39 -2.56 4.84
CA ALA A 107 -9.14 -2.84 5.52
C ALA A 107 -9.15 -2.12 6.87
N SER A 108 -9.38 -2.86 7.95
CA SER A 108 -9.50 -2.25 9.28
C SER A 108 -8.87 -3.09 10.37
N HIS A 109 -8.39 -2.43 11.43
CA HIS A 109 -7.70 -3.08 12.53
C HIS A 109 -6.48 -3.90 12.09
N ASN A 110 -5.82 -3.51 11.00
CA ASN A 110 -4.52 -4.05 10.63
C ASN A 110 -3.40 -3.15 11.19
N THR A 111 -2.16 -3.50 11.01
CA THR A 111 -1.04 -2.55 11.24
C THR A 111 -1.02 -1.49 10.14
N GLY A 112 -1.02 -1.93 8.87
CA GLY A 112 -1.24 -1.12 7.68
C GLY A 112 -2.44 -1.63 6.87
N GLY A 113 -3.24 -0.72 6.32
CA GLY A 113 -4.49 -1.08 5.64
C GLY A 113 -4.28 -1.67 4.24
N ILE A 114 -3.83 -0.85 3.29
CA ILE A 114 -3.60 -1.26 1.88
C ILE A 114 -2.18 -0.85 1.48
N LEU A 115 -1.41 -1.82 1.01
CA LEU A 115 -0.01 -1.67 0.65
C LEU A 115 0.18 -1.95 -0.84
N ILE A 116 0.80 -1.00 -1.56
CA ILE A 116 1.12 -1.12 -2.99
C ILE A 116 2.65 -1.01 -3.10
N PHE A 117 3.29 -2.16 -3.15
CA PHE A 117 4.75 -2.26 -3.04
C PHE A 117 5.41 -2.70 -4.35
N ASP A 118 6.64 -2.24 -4.56
CA ASP A 118 7.58 -2.82 -5.51
C ASP A 118 8.90 -3.03 -4.79
N LEU A 119 9.39 -4.25 -4.79
CA LEU A 119 10.58 -4.69 -4.05
C LEU A 119 11.67 -5.17 -5.02
N PRO A 120 12.96 -5.02 -4.64
CA PRO A 120 14.07 -5.55 -5.42
C PRO A 120 14.16 -7.09 -5.36
N ASP A 121 15.04 -7.63 -6.19
CA ASP A 121 15.47 -9.04 -6.16
C ASP A 121 14.34 -10.07 -6.37
N LEU A 122 13.20 -9.65 -6.94
CA LEU A 122 12.09 -10.52 -7.30
C LEU A 122 12.05 -10.80 -8.80
N PRO A 123 11.50 -11.95 -9.24
CA PRO A 123 11.41 -12.31 -10.65
C PRO A 123 10.64 -11.30 -11.50
N GLN A 124 9.58 -10.69 -10.95
CA GLN A 124 8.85 -9.59 -11.57
C GLN A 124 9.10 -8.31 -10.77
N GLN A 125 9.46 -7.24 -11.45
CA GLN A 125 9.75 -5.93 -10.87
C GLN A 125 9.07 -4.82 -11.66
N GLY A 126 9.04 -3.62 -11.08
CA GLY A 126 8.43 -2.46 -11.70
C GLY A 126 6.92 -2.51 -11.65
N GLY A 127 6.34 -2.74 -10.48
CA GLY A 127 4.90 -2.72 -10.24
C GLY A 127 4.25 -1.45 -10.81
N HIS A 128 3.12 -1.60 -11.52
CA HIS A 128 2.51 -0.46 -12.20
C HIS A 128 1.03 -0.65 -12.59
N HIS A 129 0.37 0.47 -12.88
CA HIS A 129 -1.04 0.54 -13.32
C HIS A 129 -1.97 -0.09 -12.30
N ILE A 130 -1.91 0.44 -11.08
CA ILE A 130 -2.74 0.01 -9.95
C ILE A 130 -3.77 1.09 -9.65
N ARG A 131 -5.04 0.72 -9.57
CA ARG A 131 -6.12 1.60 -9.10
C ARG A 131 -6.59 1.14 -7.73
N VAL A 132 -6.59 2.06 -6.76
CA VAL A 132 -7.07 1.84 -5.39
C VAL A 132 -8.22 2.81 -5.16
N PHE A 133 -9.46 2.31 -5.14
CA PHE A 133 -10.62 3.20 -5.12
C PHE A 133 -11.84 2.60 -4.40
N ASP A 134 -12.70 3.47 -3.91
CA ASP A 134 -13.93 3.10 -3.21
C ASP A 134 -13.70 2.14 -2.02
N ASN A 135 -12.50 2.16 -1.40
CA ASN A 135 -12.20 1.34 -0.22
C ASN A 135 -12.39 2.13 1.07
N GLU A 136 -12.61 1.40 2.16
CA GLU A 136 -12.49 1.89 3.52
C GLU A 136 -11.19 1.35 4.15
N SER A 137 -10.19 2.21 4.34
CA SER A 137 -8.96 1.90 5.08
C SER A 137 -8.97 2.65 6.40
N ILE A 138 -9.54 2.01 7.42
CA ILE A 138 -9.94 2.69 8.66
C ILE A 138 -9.47 1.97 9.92
N ASN A 139 -9.12 2.77 10.95
CA ASN A 139 -8.78 2.24 12.27
C ASN A 139 -7.72 1.12 12.21
N ASN A 140 -6.65 1.31 11.44
CA ASN A 140 -5.57 0.35 11.38
C ASN A 140 -4.68 0.54 12.62
N ASP A 141 -5.01 -0.13 13.72
CA ASP A 141 -4.53 0.11 15.08
C ASP A 141 -3.90 -1.13 15.73
N THR A 142 -3.71 -2.22 15.00
CA THR A 142 -3.04 -3.41 15.50
C THR A 142 -1.52 -3.21 15.52
N ASP A 143 -0.89 -3.46 16.68
CA ASP A 143 0.57 -3.43 16.78
C ASP A 143 1.21 -4.36 15.76
N ASN A 144 2.35 -3.95 15.20
CA ASN A 144 3.04 -4.77 14.22
C ASN A 144 3.54 -6.07 14.87
N PHE A 145 3.09 -7.19 14.35
CA PHE A 145 3.43 -8.52 14.82
C PHE A 145 4.09 -9.40 13.75
N ALA A 146 4.61 -8.77 12.68
CA ALA A 146 5.36 -9.50 11.66
C ALA A 146 6.56 -10.23 12.26
N PRO A 147 6.92 -11.41 11.74
CA PRO A 147 8.19 -12.03 12.07
C PRO A 147 9.37 -11.13 11.72
N GLU A 148 10.43 -11.17 12.54
CA GLU A 148 11.64 -10.40 12.33
C GLU A 148 12.21 -10.67 10.92
N GLY A 149 12.58 -9.60 10.21
CA GLY A 149 13.17 -9.65 8.87
C GLY A 149 12.16 -9.58 7.72
N ASN A 150 10.86 -9.58 7.98
CA ASN A 150 9.86 -9.31 6.93
C ASN A 150 9.79 -7.81 6.67
N ILE A 151 9.66 -7.42 5.39
CA ILE A 151 9.57 -6.01 4.99
C ILE A 151 8.35 -5.31 5.62
N VAL A 152 7.23 -6.01 5.74
CA VAL A 152 6.03 -5.46 6.40
C VAL A 152 6.25 -5.21 7.90
N GLY A 153 7.33 -5.74 8.48
CA GLY A 153 7.76 -5.42 9.85
C GLY A 153 8.16 -3.96 10.04
N GLU A 154 8.50 -3.26 8.97
CA GLU A 154 8.84 -1.83 8.97
C GLU A 154 7.60 -0.92 8.79
N VAL A 155 6.43 -1.49 8.52
CA VAL A 155 5.18 -0.72 8.35
C VAL A 155 4.73 -0.20 9.72
N PRO A 156 4.62 1.13 9.92
CA PRO A 156 4.13 1.69 11.16
C PRO A 156 2.65 1.36 11.39
N ARG A 157 2.32 0.98 12.61
CA ARG A 157 0.92 0.88 13.03
C ARG A 157 0.19 2.20 12.77
N GLY A 158 -1.03 2.10 12.30
CA GLY A 158 -1.84 3.29 12.02
C GLY A 158 -1.54 3.92 10.67
N THR A 159 -1.13 3.11 9.70
CA THR A 159 -1.01 3.56 8.32
C THR A 159 -2.22 3.11 7.51
N GLY A 160 -2.89 4.03 6.82
CA GLY A 160 -4.05 3.72 6.00
C GLY A 160 -3.66 3.06 4.68
N ILE A 161 -3.03 3.80 3.80
CA ILE A 161 -2.54 3.31 2.50
C ILE A 161 -1.05 3.67 2.36
N ILE A 162 -0.23 2.73 1.86
CA ILE A 162 1.17 2.99 1.48
C ILE A 162 1.37 2.66 0.01
N ILE A 163 2.03 3.58 -0.71
CA ILE A 163 2.56 3.33 -2.04
C ILE A 163 4.09 3.40 -1.94
N MET A 164 4.78 2.29 -2.19
CA MET A 164 6.24 2.24 -2.11
C MET A 164 6.83 1.79 -3.45
N ALA A 165 7.69 2.64 -4.04
CA ALA A 165 8.47 2.37 -5.25
C ALA A 165 7.64 1.97 -6.50
N ASN A 166 6.33 2.01 -6.43
CA ASN A 166 5.42 1.61 -7.51
C ASN A 166 5.18 2.76 -8.51
N SER A 167 4.68 2.46 -9.69
CA SER A 167 4.46 3.47 -10.74
C SER A 167 3.05 3.45 -11.32
N ASN A 168 2.57 4.61 -11.81
CA ASN A 168 1.22 4.74 -12.35
C ASN A 168 0.17 4.17 -11.40
N VAL A 169 0.08 4.74 -10.21
CA VAL A 169 -0.93 4.37 -9.20
C VAL A 169 -1.96 5.49 -9.07
N GLU A 170 -3.22 5.14 -9.14
CA GLU A 170 -4.35 6.05 -8.96
C GLU A 170 -5.11 5.71 -7.69
N VAL A 171 -5.16 6.66 -6.73
CA VAL A 171 -5.83 6.51 -5.42
C VAL A 171 -6.98 7.49 -5.37
N PHE A 172 -8.22 7.01 -5.39
CA PHE A 172 -9.37 7.89 -5.47
C PHE A 172 -10.63 7.33 -4.80
N ASN A 173 -11.51 8.22 -4.35
CA ASN A 173 -12.78 7.89 -3.69
C ASN A 173 -12.66 7.01 -2.44
N ASN A 174 -11.48 6.81 -1.86
CA ASN A 174 -11.35 6.02 -0.64
C ASN A 174 -11.75 6.82 0.59
N LEU A 175 -12.22 6.12 1.62
CA LEU A 175 -12.31 6.63 2.98
C LEU A 175 -11.09 6.16 3.78
N MET A 176 -10.28 7.09 4.24
CA MET A 176 -9.15 6.84 5.14
C MET A 176 -9.37 7.59 6.44
N SER A 177 -9.44 6.88 7.58
CA SER A 177 -9.79 7.50 8.86
C SER A 177 -9.38 6.64 10.05
N GLY A 178 -9.12 7.26 11.18
CA GLY A 178 -8.78 6.54 12.41
C GLY A 178 -7.40 5.88 12.37
N ASN A 179 -6.56 6.27 11.43
CA ASN A 179 -5.20 5.75 11.28
C ASN A 179 -4.23 6.60 12.13
N GLY A 180 -3.70 6.01 13.21
CA GLY A 180 -2.95 6.74 14.23
C GLY A 180 -1.69 7.43 13.72
N THR A 181 -1.07 6.92 12.66
CA THR A 181 0.16 7.49 12.09
C THR A 181 -0.10 8.38 10.87
N VAL A 182 -0.68 7.85 9.80
CA VAL A 182 -0.92 8.61 8.56
C VAL A 182 -1.99 7.93 7.70
N ASN A 183 -2.82 8.73 7.04
CA ASN A 183 -3.84 8.18 6.15
C ASN A 183 -3.26 7.65 4.83
N LEU A 184 -2.38 8.42 4.17
CA LEU A 184 -1.73 8.03 2.91
C LEU A 184 -0.24 8.34 2.94
N SER A 185 0.59 7.36 2.66
CA SER A 185 2.04 7.50 2.54
C SER A 185 2.52 7.13 1.14
N ILE A 186 3.38 7.96 0.54
CA ILE A 186 4.01 7.74 -0.77
C ILE A 186 5.51 7.80 -0.55
N VAL A 187 6.20 6.68 -0.68
CA VAL A 187 7.60 6.58 -0.25
C VAL A 187 8.45 5.78 -1.23
N SER A 188 9.73 6.10 -1.25
CA SER A 188 10.73 5.30 -1.92
C SER A 188 11.10 4.07 -1.07
N TYR A 189 11.56 3.03 -1.72
CA TYR A 189 12.28 1.95 -1.02
C TYR A 189 13.63 2.50 -0.56
N SER A 190 13.94 2.37 0.72
CA SER A 190 15.07 3.06 1.37
C SER A 190 16.30 2.18 1.60
N ASP A 191 16.13 0.86 1.58
CA ASP A 191 17.23 -0.06 1.87
C ASP A 191 18.19 -0.16 0.70
N GLU A 192 19.44 -0.48 1.01
CA GLU A 192 20.45 -0.72 -0.01
C GLU A 192 20.14 -2.00 -0.79
N THR A 193 20.23 -1.94 -2.10
CA THR A 193 20.07 -3.10 -2.98
C THR A 193 21.13 -3.07 -4.09
N ASP A 194 21.65 -4.25 -4.42
CA ASP A 194 22.57 -4.43 -5.55
C ASP A 194 21.84 -4.77 -6.87
N ASP A 195 20.49 -4.72 -6.88
CA ASP A 195 19.70 -5.03 -8.07
C ASP A 195 19.78 -3.88 -9.10
N PRO A 196 20.47 -4.08 -10.23
CA PRO A 196 20.69 -3.03 -11.22
C PRO A 196 19.42 -2.66 -12.01
N ASN A 197 18.36 -3.45 -11.92
CA ASN A 197 17.12 -3.24 -12.66
C ASN A 197 16.04 -2.59 -11.80
N TYR A 198 16.27 -2.50 -10.50
CA TYR A 198 15.28 -1.98 -9.57
C TYR A 198 15.20 -0.45 -9.60
N TYR A 199 14.00 0.08 -9.59
CA TYR A 199 13.76 1.53 -9.51
C TYR A 199 13.02 1.88 -8.21
N PRO A 200 13.73 2.45 -7.22
CA PRO A 200 13.23 2.55 -5.84
C PRO A 200 12.25 3.72 -5.58
N HIS A 201 11.90 4.53 -6.57
CA HIS A 201 11.09 5.73 -6.34
C HIS A 201 9.69 5.61 -6.92
N PRO A 202 8.64 6.05 -6.20
CA PRO A 202 7.29 6.14 -6.75
C PRO A 202 7.22 7.18 -7.86
N ARG A 203 6.44 6.91 -8.91
CA ARG A 203 6.28 7.83 -10.05
C ARG A 203 4.92 7.70 -10.72
N GLY A 204 4.41 8.80 -11.26
CA GLY A 204 3.12 8.82 -11.92
C GLY A 204 1.95 8.53 -10.98
N ILE A 205 2.04 9.03 -9.74
CA ILE A 205 1.02 8.80 -8.73
C ILE A 205 -0.06 9.87 -8.85
N GLN A 206 -1.32 9.47 -8.87
CA GLN A 206 -2.47 10.35 -8.92
C GLN A 206 -3.36 10.13 -7.68
N VAL A 207 -3.64 11.19 -6.93
CA VAL A 207 -4.43 11.16 -5.71
C VAL A 207 -5.57 12.16 -5.83
N HIS A 208 -6.82 11.71 -5.76
CA HIS A 208 -7.95 12.62 -5.90
C HIS A 208 -9.27 12.09 -5.31
N ASN A 209 -10.14 13.01 -4.92
CA ASN A 209 -11.50 12.72 -4.45
C ASN A 209 -11.59 11.76 -3.25
N ASN A 210 -10.54 11.61 -2.46
CA ASN A 210 -10.60 10.80 -1.25
C ASN A 210 -11.24 11.56 -0.09
N THR A 211 -11.75 10.81 0.87
CA THR A 211 -12.27 11.34 2.13
C THR A 211 -11.30 11.00 3.25
N TYR A 212 -10.88 12.02 3.99
CA TYR A 212 -9.94 11.89 5.09
C TYR A 212 -10.65 12.20 6.42
N GLY A 213 -10.63 11.23 7.33
CA GLY A 213 -11.00 11.44 8.72
C GLY A 213 -9.77 11.58 9.61
N PRO A 214 -9.92 11.59 10.94
CA PRO A 214 -8.80 11.77 11.87
C PRO A 214 -7.62 10.83 11.59
N SER A 215 -6.40 11.38 11.58
CA SER A 215 -5.13 10.62 11.49
C SER A 215 -4.04 11.31 12.31
N GLY A 216 -2.90 10.65 12.47
CA GLY A 216 -1.72 11.23 13.10
C GLY A 216 -1.85 11.51 14.61
N PHE A 217 -2.85 10.97 15.27
CA PHE A 217 -3.13 11.23 16.69
C PHE A 217 -2.40 10.26 17.65
N ASP A 218 -1.87 9.15 17.14
CA ASP A 218 -1.10 8.13 17.85
C ASP A 218 -0.02 7.52 16.96
N PRO A 219 0.98 8.32 16.51
CA PRO A 219 1.99 7.87 15.57
C PRO A 219 2.91 6.81 16.17
N ASP A 220 3.12 5.74 15.45
CA ASP A 220 4.00 4.64 15.84
C ASP A 220 5.47 4.98 15.57
N VAL A 221 6.07 5.75 16.45
CA VAL A 221 7.48 6.15 16.33
C VAL A 221 8.47 5.04 16.78
N GLY A 222 7.95 3.88 17.15
CA GLY A 222 8.73 2.75 17.64
C GLY A 222 8.98 1.67 16.58
N THR A 223 8.18 1.65 15.51
CA THR A 223 8.27 0.67 14.44
C THR A 223 8.83 1.33 13.17
N GLY A 224 9.98 0.83 12.70
CA GLY A 224 10.66 1.37 11.52
C GLY A 224 11.10 2.83 11.67
N ASP A 225 11.81 3.32 10.66
CA ASP A 225 12.34 4.69 10.69
C ASP A 225 11.37 5.73 10.10
N LEU A 226 10.39 5.30 9.29
CA LEU A 226 9.49 6.19 8.57
C LEU A 226 8.64 7.08 9.49
N ALA A 227 7.89 6.46 10.41
CA ALA A 227 6.99 7.22 11.29
C ALA A 227 7.76 8.12 12.24
N LYS A 228 8.91 7.64 12.74
CA LYS A 228 9.80 8.43 13.60
C LYS A 228 10.35 9.66 12.85
N ALA A 229 10.88 9.46 11.66
CA ALA A 229 11.40 10.56 10.85
C ALA A 229 10.29 11.56 10.50
N LEU A 230 9.11 11.08 10.14
CA LEU A 230 7.97 11.92 9.85
C LEU A 230 7.52 12.73 11.08
N PHE A 231 7.45 12.10 12.24
CA PHE A 231 7.10 12.77 13.51
C PHE A 231 8.10 13.86 13.88
N GLU A 232 9.40 13.57 13.77
CA GLU A 232 10.46 14.54 14.06
C GLU A 232 10.44 15.73 13.07
N ILE A 233 10.26 15.44 11.77
CA ILE A 233 10.26 16.46 10.72
C ILE A 233 9.01 17.34 10.79
N SER A 234 7.86 16.78 11.14
CA SER A 234 6.59 17.50 11.25
C SER A 234 6.40 18.23 12.58
N ASP A 235 7.35 18.11 13.50
CA ASP A 235 7.23 18.62 14.88
C ASP A 235 5.95 18.06 15.56
N GLY A 236 5.67 16.78 15.33
CA GLY A 236 4.50 16.06 15.85
C GLY A 236 3.19 16.33 15.13
N ASN A 237 3.16 17.22 14.12
CA ASN A 237 1.96 17.53 13.33
C ASN A 237 1.88 16.60 12.12
N MET A 238 1.45 15.38 12.34
CA MET A 238 1.35 14.35 11.30
C MET A 238 0.34 14.76 10.21
N PRO A 239 0.68 14.62 8.91
CA PRO A 239 -0.22 14.99 7.82
C PRO A 239 -1.25 13.89 7.50
N ASP A 240 -2.30 14.24 6.75
CA ASP A 240 -3.16 13.23 6.12
C ASP A 240 -2.44 12.50 4.99
N ILE A 241 -1.65 13.24 4.21
CA ILE A 241 -0.88 12.70 3.10
C ILE A 241 0.60 13.06 3.28
N PHE A 242 1.44 12.04 3.25
CA PHE A 242 2.89 12.18 3.25
C PHE A 242 3.51 11.70 1.93
N TRP A 243 4.43 12.48 1.38
CA TRP A 243 5.33 12.06 0.32
C TRP A 243 6.78 12.35 0.71
N ASP A 244 7.66 11.36 0.62
CA ASP A 244 9.08 11.53 0.96
C ASP A 244 9.82 12.52 0.05
N GLY A 245 9.25 12.83 -1.12
CA GLY A 245 9.84 13.77 -2.08
C GLY A 245 11.10 13.27 -2.77
N VAL A 246 11.45 12.01 -2.59
CA VAL A 246 12.68 11.44 -3.16
C VAL A 246 12.45 11.05 -4.62
N VAL A 247 13.32 11.55 -5.46
CA VAL A 247 13.36 11.27 -6.90
C VAL A 247 14.83 11.18 -7.34
N PRO A 248 15.15 10.58 -8.50
CA PRO A 248 16.53 10.53 -8.99
C PRO A 248 17.21 11.91 -9.03
N MET A 249 18.50 11.96 -8.79
CA MET A 249 19.29 13.21 -8.77
C MET A 249 19.11 14.02 -10.07
N SER A 250 19.02 13.36 -11.22
CA SER A 250 18.77 14.03 -12.50
C SER A 250 17.41 14.74 -12.51
N GLN A 251 16.39 14.14 -11.94
CA GLN A 251 15.05 14.73 -11.86
C GLN A 251 14.98 15.84 -10.80
N MET A 252 15.76 15.75 -9.73
CA MET A 252 15.90 16.86 -8.77
C MET A 252 16.48 18.11 -9.42
N LEU A 253 17.43 17.95 -10.35
CA LEU A 253 18.12 19.07 -11.01
C LEU A 253 17.39 19.60 -12.23
N PHE A 254 16.77 18.74 -13.03
CA PHE A 254 16.17 19.09 -14.32
C PHE A 254 14.64 18.99 -14.33
N GLY A 255 14.04 18.56 -13.23
CA GLY A 255 12.60 18.31 -13.08
C GLY A 255 12.18 16.93 -13.54
N GLN A 256 11.07 16.45 -13.00
CA GLN A 256 10.47 15.16 -13.38
C GLN A 256 9.78 15.25 -14.75
N PRO A 257 9.79 14.17 -15.56
CA PRO A 257 8.88 14.00 -16.68
C PRO A 257 7.43 14.22 -16.26
N LYS A 258 6.57 14.68 -17.16
CA LYS A 258 5.20 15.05 -16.80
C LYS A 258 4.38 13.84 -16.32
N ASP A 259 4.61 12.71 -16.90
CA ASP A 259 3.97 11.42 -16.63
C ASP A 259 4.51 10.70 -15.38
N GLU A 260 5.63 11.17 -14.84
CA GLU A 260 6.21 10.63 -13.60
C GLU A 260 5.86 11.44 -12.35
N LYS A 261 5.23 12.60 -12.51
CA LYS A 261 4.92 13.49 -11.39
C LYS A 261 3.83 12.91 -10.49
N LEU A 262 3.92 13.27 -9.21
CA LEU A 262 2.77 13.23 -8.32
C LEU A 262 1.76 14.28 -8.76
N VAL A 263 0.51 13.89 -8.96
CA VAL A 263 -0.63 14.77 -9.20
C VAL A 263 -1.62 14.61 -8.07
N MET A 264 -2.03 15.71 -7.46
CA MET A 264 -2.95 15.71 -6.33
C MET A 264 -4.08 16.70 -6.55
N VAL A 265 -5.34 16.21 -6.44
CA VAL A 265 -6.56 17.02 -6.52
C VAL A 265 -7.46 16.67 -5.35
N GLU A 266 -7.15 17.26 -4.19
CA GLU A 266 -7.83 17.01 -2.92
C GLU A 266 -8.39 18.30 -2.31
N GLY A 267 -9.33 18.16 -1.38
CA GLY A 267 -9.97 19.27 -0.67
C GLY A 267 -8.98 20.17 0.05
N GLU A 268 -9.35 21.44 0.26
CA GLU A 268 -8.45 22.42 0.92
C GLU A 268 -8.11 22.03 2.37
N GLU A 269 -9.02 21.32 3.03
CA GLU A 269 -8.89 20.81 4.42
C GLU A 269 -7.85 19.70 4.59
N VAL A 270 -7.51 19.00 3.52
CA VAL A 270 -6.58 17.86 3.56
C VAL A 270 -5.15 18.35 3.77
N SER A 271 -4.51 17.92 4.83
CA SER A 271 -3.14 18.27 5.15
C SER A 271 -2.15 17.43 4.35
N PHE A 272 -1.07 18.06 3.92
CA PHE A 272 -0.03 17.44 3.11
C PHE A 272 1.36 17.84 3.61
N LEU A 273 2.28 16.91 3.59
CA LEU A 273 3.68 17.17 3.86
C LEU A 273 4.57 16.39 2.88
N THR A 274 5.56 17.09 2.32
CA THR A 274 6.66 16.45 1.59
C THR A 274 8.00 17.03 2.01
N ILE A 275 9.06 16.26 1.83
CA ILE A 275 10.42 16.67 2.08
C ILE A 275 11.04 17.17 0.77
N SER A 276 11.88 18.21 0.86
CA SER A 276 12.74 18.60 -0.25
C SER A 276 14.13 18.00 -0.03
N PRO A 277 14.51 16.91 -0.71
CA PRO A 277 15.80 16.27 -0.48
C PRO A 277 16.99 17.19 -0.71
N ILE A 278 16.91 18.08 -1.69
CA ILE A 278 17.98 19.08 -1.95
C ILE A 278 18.17 20.01 -0.75
N LYS A 279 17.09 20.54 -0.17
CA LYS A 279 17.19 21.42 0.99
C LYS A 279 17.73 20.65 2.20
N TYR A 280 17.30 19.40 2.38
CA TYR A 280 17.80 18.54 3.44
C TYR A 280 19.31 18.28 3.30
N MET A 281 19.77 17.90 2.11
CA MET A 281 21.21 17.68 1.81
C MET A 281 22.07 18.92 2.00
N LEU A 282 21.53 20.09 1.71
CA LEU A 282 22.23 21.38 1.88
C LEU A 282 22.15 21.94 3.30
N GLY A 283 21.53 21.21 4.24
CA GLY A 283 21.36 21.66 5.63
C GLY A 283 20.52 22.94 5.76
N ILE A 284 19.65 23.22 4.80
CA ILE A 284 18.77 24.39 4.84
C ILE A 284 17.68 24.16 5.88
N SER A 285 17.51 25.13 6.77
CA SER A 285 16.44 25.09 7.77
C SER A 285 15.06 24.99 7.08
N SER A 286 14.25 24.04 7.49
CA SER A 286 12.94 23.69 6.92
C SER A 286 13.01 23.05 5.52
N PRO A 287 13.36 21.76 5.44
CA PRO A 287 13.26 21.00 4.20
C PRO A 287 11.82 20.67 3.82
N ILE A 288 10.85 20.98 4.69
CA ILE A 288 9.44 20.64 4.58
C ILE A 288 8.74 21.55 3.57
N ARG A 289 7.83 20.96 2.81
CA ARG A 289 6.86 21.66 1.95
C ARG A 289 5.47 21.12 2.28
N THR A 290 4.53 22.01 2.49
CA THR A 290 3.14 21.68 2.86
C THR A 290 2.11 22.21 1.86
N ASP A 291 2.56 22.92 0.83
CA ASP A 291 1.68 23.44 -0.22
C ASP A 291 1.37 22.36 -1.26
N LYS A 292 0.24 21.67 -1.08
CA LYS A 292 -0.26 20.67 -2.04
C LYS A 292 -0.62 21.25 -3.41
N ASN A 293 -0.82 22.59 -3.50
CA ASN A 293 -1.14 23.23 -4.78
C ASN A 293 0.01 23.13 -5.80
N GLU A 294 1.24 22.92 -5.34
CA GLU A 294 2.38 22.66 -6.22
C GLU A 294 2.24 21.35 -7.02
N PHE A 295 1.38 20.44 -6.54
CA PHE A 295 1.11 19.13 -7.15
C PHE A 295 -0.24 19.07 -7.89
N LYS A 296 -0.95 20.20 -7.98
CA LYS A 296 -2.18 20.26 -8.78
C LYS A 296 -1.87 19.99 -10.27
N GLY A 297 -2.70 19.17 -10.87
CA GLY A 297 -2.56 18.81 -12.29
C GLY A 297 -3.86 18.26 -12.87
N VAL A 298 -3.74 17.76 -14.08
CA VAL A 298 -4.85 17.08 -14.75
C VAL A 298 -4.76 15.60 -14.41
N ILE A 299 -5.83 15.06 -13.85
CA ILE A 299 -5.96 13.62 -13.64
C ILE A 299 -6.10 12.95 -15.02
N ASN A 300 -5.29 11.94 -15.25
CA ASN A 300 -5.38 11.07 -16.42
C ASN A 300 -5.76 9.67 -15.91
N PRO A 301 -7.04 9.33 -15.83
CA PRO A 301 -7.49 8.09 -15.23
C PRO A 301 -6.84 6.87 -15.89
N LEU A 302 -6.47 5.90 -15.08
CA LEU A 302 -6.01 4.62 -15.58
C LEU A 302 -7.19 3.79 -16.09
N GLU A 303 -6.93 2.97 -17.10
CA GLU A 303 -7.95 2.09 -17.65
C GLU A 303 -8.37 1.00 -16.65
N PRO A 304 -9.67 0.70 -16.53
CA PRO A 304 -10.16 -0.36 -15.65
C PRO A 304 -9.70 -1.75 -16.10
N ILE A 305 -9.48 -2.62 -15.12
CA ILE A 305 -9.09 -3.99 -15.39
C ILE A 305 -10.32 -4.81 -15.78
N ASN A 306 -10.20 -5.52 -16.87
CA ASN A 306 -11.21 -6.46 -17.35
C ASN A 306 -10.63 -7.87 -17.38
N ILE A 307 -11.23 -8.79 -16.64
CA ILE A 307 -10.91 -10.20 -16.68
C ILE A 307 -12.02 -10.91 -17.46
N GLU A 308 -11.66 -11.63 -18.51
CA GLU A 308 -12.63 -12.27 -19.39
C GLU A 308 -13.50 -13.31 -18.63
N GLY A 309 -14.81 -13.15 -18.66
CA GLY A 309 -15.74 -14.07 -17.98
C GLY A 309 -16.11 -13.72 -16.54
N ILE A 310 -15.78 -12.51 -16.09
CA ILE A 310 -16.14 -11.96 -14.76
C ILE A 310 -17.12 -10.81 -14.90
#